data_306173ebe87c0c45a389c886b604ba90
#
_entry.id   306173ebe87c0c45a389c886b604ba90
#
_cell.length_a   1.000
_cell.length_b   1.000
_cell.length_c   1.000
_cell.angle_alpha   90.00
_cell.angle_beta   90.00
_cell.angle_gamma   90.00
#
_symmetry.space_group_name_H-M   'P 1'
#
loop_
_entity.id
_entity.type
_entity.pdbx_description
1 polymer ?
#
loop_
_entity_poly.entity_id
_entity_poly.type
_entity_poly.pdbx_seq_one_letter_code
_entity_poly.pdbx_strand_id
1 'polypeptide(L)'
;RTGIDAVAAATRAGSLRVDDELHLAPLAAEDEDPEVTKLRSRLDQRIGEVQLPEVILAVDAQVRFSWIMLGREPRSSQELLMTYAGILAHGTSLTAAECARMIPQLSAPSIRQAMRWAGDERRLALACQAVLEFMQRHAIAATWGRADLASSDMMSLETSRRVWQARQDPRRQTASIGVYSHVRDRWGIFHAQPIVLNERQAGAAIEGVVRQERVEVSQLAVDTHGYTDFAMALSRLLGFHPCPRLR
;
A
#
# COMPACT_ATOMS: atom_id res chain seq x y z
N ARG A 1 22.17 24.25 -4.17
CA ARG A 1 21.90 25.23 -5.25
C ARG A 1 20.61 24.89 -5.98
N THR A 2 20.39 23.70 -6.47
CA THR A 2 19.18 23.29 -7.23
C THR A 2 17.85 23.56 -6.51
N GLY A 3 17.79 23.43 -5.18
CA GLY A 3 16.58 23.72 -4.40
C GLY A 3 16.24 25.21 -4.35
N ILE A 4 17.24 26.07 -4.23
CA ILE A 4 17.06 27.55 -4.22
C ILE A 4 16.56 28.02 -5.59
N ASP A 5 17.13 27.48 -6.65
CA ASP A 5 16.71 27.83 -8.02
C ASP A 5 15.25 27.41 -8.29
N ALA A 6 14.83 26.25 -7.77
CA ALA A 6 13.45 25.79 -7.86
C ALA A 6 12.47 26.70 -7.10
N VAL A 7 12.83 27.11 -5.87
CA VAL A 7 12.04 28.08 -5.08
C VAL A 7 11.95 29.41 -5.81
N ALA A 8 13.06 29.94 -6.34
CA ALA A 8 13.06 31.18 -7.09
C ALA A 8 12.22 31.11 -8.37
N ALA A 9 12.19 29.95 -9.04
CA ALA A 9 11.35 29.72 -10.22
C ALA A 9 9.87 29.68 -9.82
N ALA A 10 9.51 28.96 -8.76
CA ALA A 10 8.12 28.86 -8.26
C ALA A 10 7.59 30.22 -7.78
N THR A 11 8.44 31.03 -7.14
CA THR A 11 8.09 32.39 -6.70
C THR A 11 7.83 33.30 -7.90
N ARG A 12 8.68 33.23 -8.93
CA ARG A 12 8.46 34.00 -10.17
C ARG A 12 7.20 33.59 -10.93
N ALA A 13 6.85 32.29 -10.88
CA ALA A 13 5.63 31.78 -11.48
C ALA A 13 4.36 32.09 -10.68
N GLY A 14 4.48 32.65 -9.47
CA GLY A 14 3.35 32.95 -8.61
C GLY A 14 2.73 31.73 -7.90
N SER A 15 3.32 30.54 -8.07
CA SER A 15 2.90 29.32 -7.37
C SER A 15 3.39 29.22 -5.92
N LEU A 16 4.37 30.04 -5.58
CA LEU A 16 4.93 30.15 -4.24
C LEU A 16 5.10 31.61 -3.85
N ARG A 17 4.59 32.02 -2.70
CA ARG A 17 4.87 33.30 -2.07
C ARG A 17 5.52 33.06 -0.71
N VAL A 18 6.59 33.76 -0.43
CA VAL A 18 7.32 33.73 0.83
C VAL A 18 7.31 35.14 1.41
N ASP A 19 6.66 35.29 2.52
CA ASP A 19 6.71 36.48 3.38
C ASP A 19 7.12 36.03 4.79
N ASP A 20 6.33 36.28 5.83
CA ASP A 20 6.57 35.71 7.17
C ASP A 20 6.23 34.21 7.23
N GLU A 21 5.42 33.71 6.28
CA GLU A 21 5.04 32.33 6.13
C GLU A 21 5.19 31.88 4.67
N LEU A 22 5.18 30.57 4.48
CA LEU A 22 5.22 29.94 3.16
C LEU A 22 3.79 29.74 2.63
N HIS A 23 3.44 30.42 1.55
CA HIS A 23 2.14 30.29 0.90
C HIS A 23 2.29 29.57 -0.44
N LEU A 24 1.57 28.47 -0.60
CA LEU A 24 1.46 27.73 -1.86
C LEU A 24 0.14 28.08 -2.53
N ALA A 25 0.17 28.40 -3.81
CA ALA A 25 -1.07 28.55 -4.56
C ALA A 25 -1.80 27.19 -4.64
N PRO A 26 -3.13 27.12 -4.42
CA PRO A 26 -3.89 25.91 -4.65
C PRO A 26 -3.71 25.44 -6.09
N LEU A 27 -3.62 24.11 -6.29
CA LEU A 27 -3.67 23.53 -7.63
C LEU A 27 -5.06 23.86 -8.22
N ALA A 28 -5.07 24.42 -9.44
CA ALA A 28 -6.32 24.61 -10.15
C ALA A 28 -6.94 23.24 -10.47
N ALA A 29 -8.27 23.19 -10.38
CA ALA A 29 -8.98 22.01 -10.85
C ALA A 29 -8.86 21.99 -12.39
N GLU A 30 -8.32 20.89 -12.92
CA GLU A 30 -8.28 20.66 -14.36
C GLU A 30 -9.43 19.72 -14.75
N ASP A 31 -10.16 20.06 -15.79
CA ASP A 31 -11.16 19.15 -16.36
C ASP A 31 -10.43 17.94 -16.99
N GLU A 32 -11.03 16.76 -16.84
CA GLU A 32 -10.47 15.54 -17.43
C GLU A 32 -10.48 15.66 -18.96
N ASP A 33 -9.34 15.41 -19.60
CA ASP A 33 -9.22 15.38 -21.06
C ASP A 33 -10.22 14.38 -21.66
N PRO A 34 -11.08 14.81 -22.60
CA PRO A 34 -12.04 13.92 -23.27
C PRO A 34 -11.41 12.68 -23.90
N GLU A 35 -10.16 12.76 -24.36
CA GLU A 35 -9.45 11.61 -24.93
C GLU A 35 -9.08 10.58 -23.86
N VAL A 36 -8.76 11.03 -22.63
CA VAL A 36 -8.54 10.13 -21.48
C VAL A 36 -9.82 9.41 -21.13
N THR A 37 -10.96 10.10 -21.08
CA THR A 37 -12.27 9.50 -20.85
C THR A 37 -12.64 8.46 -21.92
N LYS A 38 -12.38 8.76 -23.20
CA LYS A 38 -12.58 7.81 -24.29
C LYS A 38 -11.66 6.59 -24.19
N LEU A 39 -10.39 6.81 -23.84
CA LEU A 39 -9.42 5.72 -23.65
C LEU A 39 -9.86 4.81 -22.51
N ARG A 40 -10.27 5.39 -21.37
CA ARG A 40 -10.81 4.64 -20.22
C ARG A 40 -11.97 3.75 -20.64
N SER A 41 -12.98 4.33 -21.32
CA SER A 41 -14.15 3.59 -21.79
C SER A 41 -13.78 2.44 -22.73
N ARG A 42 -12.81 2.63 -23.62
CA ARG A 42 -12.33 1.57 -24.52
C ARG A 42 -11.59 0.46 -23.77
N LEU A 43 -10.81 0.83 -22.76
CA LEU A 43 -10.11 -0.15 -21.91
C LEU A 43 -11.11 -0.97 -21.10
N ASP A 44 -12.10 -0.33 -20.47
CA ASP A 44 -13.13 -0.99 -19.69
C ASP A 44 -13.94 -1.97 -20.55
N GLN A 45 -14.34 -1.56 -21.76
CA GLN A 45 -15.02 -2.44 -22.70
C GLN A 45 -14.18 -3.63 -23.15
N ARG A 46 -12.87 -3.46 -23.25
CA ARG A 46 -11.96 -4.51 -23.72
C ARG A 46 -11.52 -5.47 -22.63
N ILE A 47 -11.33 -4.98 -21.41
CA ILE A 47 -10.92 -5.78 -20.26
C ILE A 47 -12.13 -6.51 -19.68
N GLY A 48 -13.31 -5.85 -19.66
CA GLY A 48 -14.51 -6.35 -19.03
C GLY A 48 -14.42 -6.35 -17.49
N GLU A 49 -15.40 -6.97 -16.86
CA GLU A 49 -15.40 -7.18 -15.42
C GLU A 49 -14.44 -8.31 -15.04
N VAL A 50 -13.50 -8.01 -14.16
CA VAL A 50 -12.54 -8.98 -13.62
C VAL A 50 -12.82 -9.17 -12.13
N GLN A 51 -13.09 -10.42 -11.74
CA GLN A 51 -13.39 -10.76 -10.36
C GLN A 51 -12.10 -11.05 -9.57
N LEU A 52 -12.03 -10.61 -8.30
CA LEU A 52 -10.85 -10.82 -7.44
C LEU A 52 -10.40 -12.30 -7.37
N PRO A 53 -11.30 -13.31 -7.26
CA PRO A 53 -10.86 -14.70 -7.28
C PRO A 53 -10.15 -15.11 -8.58
N GLU A 54 -10.56 -14.59 -9.73
CA GLU A 54 -9.92 -14.86 -11.02
C GLU A 54 -8.51 -14.29 -11.08
N VAL A 55 -8.33 -13.05 -10.55
CA VAL A 55 -7.01 -12.42 -10.44
C VAL A 55 -6.10 -13.24 -9.54
N ILE A 56 -6.59 -13.67 -8.37
CA ILE A 56 -5.83 -14.49 -7.42
C ILE A 56 -5.35 -15.78 -8.12
N LEU A 57 -6.22 -16.48 -8.83
CA LEU A 57 -5.90 -17.71 -9.55
C LEU A 57 -4.88 -17.46 -10.67
N ALA A 58 -5.11 -16.43 -11.49
CA ALA A 58 -4.24 -16.10 -12.61
C ALA A 58 -2.83 -15.70 -12.14
N VAL A 59 -2.72 -14.89 -11.08
CA VAL A 59 -1.43 -14.47 -10.52
C VAL A 59 -0.73 -15.64 -9.86
N ASP A 60 -1.44 -16.48 -9.08
CA ASP A 60 -0.81 -17.64 -8.43
C ASP A 60 -0.30 -18.68 -9.43
N ALA A 61 -0.98 -18.86 -10.56
CA ALA A 61 -0.51 -19.73 -11.64
C ALA A 61 0.86 -19.29 -12.19
N GLN A 62 1.21 -18.02 -12.12
CA GLN A 62 2.48 -17.47 -12.58
C GLN A 62 3.53 -17.39 -11.46
N VAL A 63 3.13 -17.02 -10.26
CA VAL A 63 4.01 -16.64 -9.16
C VAL A 63 4.14 -17.74 -8.13
N ARG A 64 3.11 -18.60 -8.00
CA ARG A 64 3.00 -19.65 -6.97
C ARG A 64 3.12 -19.09 -5.54
N PHE A 65 2.55 -17.91 -5.30
CA PHE A 65 2.58 -17.29 -3.97
C PHE A 65 1.91 -18.17 -2.91
N SER A 66 0.92 -19.00 -3.29
CA SER A 66 0.30 -19.97 -2.40
C SER A 66 1.30 -20.99 -1.83
N TRP A 67 2.28 -21.42 -2.63
CA TRP A 67 3.35 -22.33 -2.18
C TRP A 67 4.24 -21.63 -1.14
N ILE A 68 4.53 -20.35 -1.36
CA ILE A 68 5.30 -19.54 -0.41
C ILE A 68 4.54 -19.43 0.90
N MET A 69 3.23 -19.13 0.86
CA MET A 69 2.38 -19.04 2.04
C MET A 69 2.29 -20.37 2.81
N LEU A 70 2.19 -21.49 2.10
CA LEU A 70 2.20 -22.83 2.69
C LEU A 70 3.60 -23.28 3.15
N GLY A 71 4.66 -22.67 2.62
CA GLY A 71 6.06 -23.09 2.80
C GLY A 71 6.40 -24.40 2.08
N ARG A 72 5.55 -24.85 1.17
CA ARG A 72 5.68 -26.07 0.36
C ARG A 72 4.64 -26.09 -0.76
N GLU A 73 4.78 -27.04 -1.65
CA GLU A 73 3.75 -27.36 -2.63
C GLU A 73 2.44 -27.81 -1.97
N PRO A 74 1.27 -27.35 -2.44
CA PRO A 74 -0.03 -27.83 -1.99
C PRO A 74 -0.17 -29.36 -2.18
N ARG A 75 -0.67 -30.07 -1.18
CA ARG A 75 -0.86 -31.53 -1.22
C ARG A 75 -2.07 -31.94 -2.04
N SER A 76 -2.98 -31.02 -2.26
CA SER A 76 -4.20 -31.26 -3.03
C SER A 76 -4.79 -29.94 -3.56
N SER A 77 -5.64 -30.04 -4.57
CA SER A 77 -6.44 -28.91 -5.05
C SER A 77 -7.36 -28.31 -3.97
N GLN A 78 -7.81 -29.14 -3.03
CA GLN A 78 -8.61 -28.66 -1.90
C GLN A 78 -7.78 -27.78 -0.94
N GLU A 79 -6.53 -28.13 -0.66
CA GLU A 79 -5.64 -27.30 0.17
C GLU A 79 -5.33 -25.97 -0.51
N LEU A 80 -5.13 -25.98 -1.82
CA LEU A 80 -4.96 -24.77 -2.61
C LEU A 80 -6.20 -23.89 -2.55
N LEU A 81 -7.38 -24.47 -2.75
CA LEU A 81 -8.65 -23.75 -2.64
C LEU A 81 -8.88 -23.18 -1.25
N MET A 82 -8.50 -23.91 -0.18
CA MET A 82 -8.52 -23.39 1.19
C MET A 82 -7.62 -22.17 1.37
N THR A 83 -6.43 -22.17 0.74
CA THR A 83 -5.50 -21.03 0.80
C THR A 83 -6.12 -19.79 0.17
N TYR A 84 -6.72 -19.93 -1.02
CA TYR A 84 -7.41 -18.81 -1.67
C TYR A 84 -8.61 -18.30 -0.87
N ALA A 85 -9.41 -19.20 -0.32
CA ALA A 85 -10.53 -18.84 0.54
C ALA A 85 -10.07 -18.12 1.82
N GLY A 86 -8.92 -18.51 2.37
CA GLY A 86 -8.30 -17.83 3.51
C GLY A 86 -7.84 -16.41 3.17
N ILE A 87 -7.26 -16.21 1.98
CA ILE A 87 -6.86 -14.88 1.48
C ILE A 87 -8.11 -14.00 1.29
N LEU A 88 -9.15 -14.52 0.65
CA LEU A 88 -10.40 -13.79 0.45
C LEU A 88 -11.05 -13.39 1.77
N ALA A 89 -11.10 -14.30 2.75
CA ALA A 89 -11.67 -14.02 4.06
C ALA A 89 -10.85 -13.00 4.88
N HIS A 90 -9.52 -12.90 4.67
CA HIS A 90 -8.70 -11.87 5.29
C HIS A 90 -8.73 -10.53 4.55
N GLY A 91 -8.73 -10.59 3.22
CA GLY A 91 -8.59 -9.41 2.37
C GLY A 91 -9.90 -8.71 2.03
N THR A 92 -11.04 -9.28 2.42
CA THR A 92 -12.38 -8.73 2.16
C THR A 92 -13.21 -8.66 3.44
N SER A 93 -14.42 -8.13 3.34
CA SER A 93 -15.39 -8.15 4.44
C SER A 93 -16.07 -9.52 4.65
N LEU A 94 -15.73 -10.54 3.87
CA LEU A 94 -16.33 -11.87 3.95
C LEU A 94 -15.81 -12.63 5.17
N THR A 95 -16.72 -13.21 5.93
CA THR A 95 -16.38 -14.14 7.00
C THR A 95 -16.06 -15.53 6.44
N ALA A 96 -15.36 -16.36 7.21
CA ALA A 96 -15.13 -17.76 6.83
C ALA A 96 -16.43 -18.55 6.57
N ALA A 97 -17.52 -18.19 7.26
CA ALA A 97 -18.83 -18.80 7.04
C ALA A 97 -19.47 -18.39 5.71
N GLU A 98 -19.29 -17.14 5.31
CA GLU A 98 -19.76 -16.63 4.02
C GLU A 98 -18.95 -17.21 2.87
N CYS A 99 -17.63 -17.28 3.00
CA CYS A 99 -16.78 -17.96 2.02
C CYS A 99 -17.16 -19.44 1.87
N ALA A 100 -17.50 -20.14 2.96
CA ALA A 100 -17.94 -21.54 2.89
C ALA A 100 -19.29 -21.70 2.19
N ARG A 101 -20.18 -20.71 2.26
CA ARG A 101 -21.44 -20.73 1.48
C ARG A 101 -21.19 -20.54 -0.01
N MET A 102 -20.17 -19.75 -0.37
CA MET A 102 -19.79 -19.49 -1.77
C MET A 102 -18.96 -20.62 -2.38
N ILE A 103 -18.24 -21.39 -1.54
CA ILE A 103 -17.34 -22.47 -1.96
C ILE A 103 -17.81 -23.78 -1.31
N PRO A 104 -18.76 -24.51 -1.92
CA PRO A 104 -19.40 -25.69 -1.31
C PRO A 104 -18.42 -26.82 -0.93
N GLN A 105 -17.23 -26.84 -1.54
CA GLN A 105 -16.20 -27.84 -1.27
C GLN A 105 -15.47 -27.60 0.05
N LEU A 106 -15.63 -26.42 0.67
CA LEU A 106 -14.95 -26.05 1.88
C LEU A 106 -15.89 -25.83 3.06
N SER A 107 -15.43 -26.20 4.25
CA SER A 107 -16.12 -25.89 5.48
C SER A 107 -15.59 -24.61 6.13
N ALA A 108 -16.43 -23.90 6.89
CA ALA A 108 -15.97 -22.73 7.63
C ALA A 108 -14.81 -23.02 8.62
N PRO A 109 -14.73 -24.18 9.30
CA PRO A 109 -13.55 -24.57 10.09
C PRO A 109 -12.28 -24.69 9.24
N SER A 110 -12.34 -25.28 8.04
CA SER A 110 -11.17 -25.41 7.17
C SER A 110 -10.67 -24.05 6.65
N ILE A 111 -11.58 -23.14 6.32
CA ILE A 111 -11.22 -21.78 5.93
C ILE A 111 -10.57 -21.02 7.10
N ARG A 112 -11.13 -21.12 8.32
CA ARG A 112 -10.48 -20.54 9.52
C ARG A 112 -9.09 -21.11 9.78
N GLN A 113 -8.85 -22.37 9.46
CA GLN A 113 -7.51 -22.95 9.54
C GLN A 113 -6.57 -22.33 8.52
N ALA A 114 -7.02 -22.16 7.28
CA ALA A 114 -6.23 -21.50 6.23
C ALA A 114 -5.93 -20.03 6.58
N MET A 115 -6.88 -19.31 7.19
CA MET A 115 -6.64 -17.96 7.71
C MET A 115 -5.52 -17.92 8.74
N ARG A 116 -5.38 -18.93 9.60
CA ARG A 116 -4.24 -19.00 10.53
C ARG A 116 -2.90 -19.23 9.84
N TRP A 117 -2.87 -19.99 8.74
CA TRP A 117 -1.64 -20.13 7.93
C TRP A 117 -1.27 -18.83 7.25
N ALA A 118 -2.25 -18.09 6.74
CA ALA A 118 -2.05 -16.78 6.14
C ALA A 118 -1.59 -15.71 7.16
N GLY A 119 -1.69 -15.97 8.46
CA GLY A 119 -1.21 -15.11 9.53
C GLY A 119 0.31 -15.20 9.82
N ASP A 120 1.06 -16.02 9.10
CA ASP A 120 2.54 -16.03 9.17
C ASP A 120 3.10 -14.82 8.43
N GLU A 121 3.48 -13.78 9.18
CA GLU A 121 3.95 -12.50 8.65
C GLU A 121 5.14 -12.65 7.68
N ARG A 122 6.08 -13.55 8.00
CA ARG A 122 7.26 -13.77 7.16
C ARG A 122 6.88 -14.36 5.80
N ARG A 123 6.02 -15.37 5.81
CA ARG A 123 5.55 -16.00 4.57
C ARG A 123 4.67 -15.06 3.76
N LEU A 124 3.82 -14.30 4.44
CA LEU A 124 3.00 -13.29 3.78
C LEU A 124 3.86 -12.21 3.11
N ALA A 125 4.89 -11.71 3.80
CA ALA A 125 5.82 -10.74 3.23
C ALA A 125 6.55 -11.30 1.99
N LEU A 126 7.02 -12.54 2.04
CA LEU A 126 7.65 -13.20 0.90
C LEU A 126 6.67 -13.40 -0.28
N ALA A 127 5.44 -13.78 0.00
CA ALA A 127 4.40 -13.93 -1.02
C ALA A 127 4.05 -12.58 -1.67
N CYS A 128 3.86 -11.53 -0.88
CA CYS A 128 3.64 -10.17 -1.38
C CYS A 128 4.82 -9.70 -2.23
N GLN A 129 6.05 -9.95 -1.79
CA GLN A 129 7.24 -9.59 -2.55
C GLN A 129 7.29 -10.29 -3.91
N ALA A 130 6.98 -11.59 -3.97
CA ALA A 130 6.94 -12.33 -5.22
C ALA A 130 5.90 -11.78 -6.22
N VAL A 131 4.73 -11.36 -5.70
CA VAL A 131 3.70 -10.70 -6.51
C VAL A 131 4.18 -9.33 -7.01
N LEU A 132 4.82 -8.53 -6.15
CA LEU A 132 5.38 -7.23 -6.54
C LEU A 132 6.46 -7.36 -7.61
N GLU A 133 7.36 -8.33 -7.48
CA GLU A 133 8.39 -8.61 -8.48
C GLU A 133 7.76 -9.04 -9.82
N PHE A 134 6.68 -9.82 -9.78
CA PHE A 134 5.94 -10.18 -10.98
C PHE A 134 5.30 -8.95 -11.63
N MET A 135 4.62 -8.09 -10.88
CA MET A 135 4.04 -6.85 -11.39
C MET A 135 5.09 -5.97 -12.08
N GLN A 136 6.27 -5.84 -11.48
CA GLN A 136 7.34 -4.98 -12.00
C GLN A 136 8.01 -5.53 -13.30
N ARG A 137 7.82 -6.80 -13.64
CA ARG A 137 8.30 -7.37 -14.92
C ARG A 137 7.49 -6.92 -16.13
N HIS A 138 6.26 -6.46 -15.91
CA HIS A 138 5.42 -5.99 -17.00
C HIS A 138 5.83 -4.59 -17.45
N ALA A 139 6.01 -4.41 -18.76
CA ALA A 139 6.45 -3.13 -19.33
C ALA A 139 5.51 -1.97 -18.96
N ILE A 140 4.21 -2.23 -18.84
CA ILE A 140 3.22 -1.23 -18.44
C ILE A 140 3.49 -0.65 -17.03
N ALA A 141 4.08 -1.43 -16.12
CA ALA A 141 4.40 -0.93 -14.78
C ALA A 141 5.38 0.26 -14.83
N ALA A 142 6.26 0.30 -15.83
CA ALA A 142 7.19 1.43 -16.01
C ALA A 142 6.50 2.72 -16.45
N THR A 143 5.30 2.64 -17.00
CA THR A 143 4.51 3.81 -17.42
C THR A 143 3.71 4.44 -16.29
N TRP A 144 3.51 3.72 -15.17
CA TRP A 144 2.71 4.19 -14.06
C TRP A 144 3.41 5.20 -13.16
N GLY A 145 4.75 5.22 -13.17
CA GLY A 145 5.49 6.15 -12.34
C GLY A 145 6.97 5.85 -12.24
N ARG A 146 7.63 6.55 -11.32
CA ARG A 146 9.07 6.46 -11.09
C ARG A 146 9.43 5.22 -10.26
N ALA A 147 10.60 4.65 -10.52
CA ALA A 147 11.07 3.49 -9.78
C ALA A 147 11.53 3.85 -8.36
N ASP A 148 12.06 5.07 -8.19
CA ASP A 148 12.72 5.58 -6.98
C ASP A 148 11.83 6.47 -6.11
N LEU A 149 10.56 6.67 -6.51
CA LEU A 149 9.56 7.41 -5.74
C LEU A 149 8.63 6.43 -5.02
N ALA A 150 8.35 6.75 -3.78
CA ALA A 150 7.34 6.07 -2.98
C ALA A 150 6.47 7.09 -2.23
N SER A 151 5.33 6.66 -1.76
CA SER A 151 4.49 7.40 -0.83
C SER A 151 4.21 6.58 0.42
N SER A 152 3.98 7.23 1.53
CA SER A 152 3.56 6.55 2.75
C SER A 152 2.46 7.33 3.46
N ASP A 153 1.54 6.59 4.02
CA ASP A 153 0.39 7.15 4.74
C ASP A 153 -0.15 6.12 5.74
N MET A 154 -0.94 6.60 6.69
CA MET A 154 -1.57 5.79 7.72
C MET A 154 -3.06 5.63 7.44
N MET A 155 -3.52 4.40 7.53
CA MET A 155 -4.94 4.05 7.56
C MET A 155 -5.33 3.60 8.98
N SER A 156 -6.45 4.11 9.49
CA SER A 156 -7.04 3.66 10.75
C SER A 156 -7.94 2.46 10.51
N LEU A 157 -7.68 1.37 11.23
CA LEU A 157 -8.50 0.15 11.20
C LEU A 157 -9.14 -0.07 12.56
N GLU A 158 -10.45 -0.27 12.56
CA GLU A 158 -11.17 -0.65 13.77
C GLU A 158 -10.74 -2.01 14.30
N THR A 159 -10.60 -2.13 15.60
CA THR A 159 -10.13 -3.35 16.25
C THR A 159 -10.73 -3.52 17.65
N SER A 160 -10.45 -4.63 18.29
CA SER A 160 -10.84 -4.85 19.68
C SER A 160 -10.06 -3.96 20.64
N ARG A 161 -10.74 -3.43 21.66
CA ARG A 161 -10.10 -2.72 22.79
C ARG A 161 -9.07 -3.57 23.55
N ARG A 162 -9.05 -4.89 23.33
CA ARG A 162 -8.09 -5.81 23.94
C ARG A 162 -6.72 -5.80 23.24
N VAL A 163 -6.62 -5.23 22.04
CA VAL A 163 -5.33 -5.06 21.35
C VAL A 163 -4.58 -3.94 22.06
N TRP A 164 -3.40 -4.22 22.57
CA TRP A 164 -2.66 -3.28 23.41
C TRP A 164 -2.28 -1.97 22.69
N GLN A 165 -2.10 -2.03 21.38
CA GLN A 165 -1.83 -0.86 20.52
C GLN A 165 -3.09 -0.05 20.20
N ALA A 166 -4.30 -0.59 20.47
CA ALA A 166 -5.54 0.10 20.14
C ALA A 166 -5.67 1.41 20.93
N ARG A 167 -6.11 2.44 20.25
CA ARG A 167 -6.47 3.74 20.81
C ARG A 167 -7.81 4.17 20.24
N GLN A 168 -8.48 5.06 20.95
CA GLN A 168 -9.72 5.64 20.42
C GLN A 168 -9.40 6.49 19.18
N ASP A 169 -10.07 6.17 18.07
CA ASP A 169 -10.01 6.99 16.86
C ASP A 169 -10.84 8.25 17.08
N PRO A 170 -10.25 9.46 17.01
CA PRO A 170 -10.97 10.70 17.24
C PRO A 170 -12.13 10.95 16.25
N ARG A 171 -12.02 10.39 15.04
CA ARG A 171 -13.02 10.57 13.98
C ARG A 171 -14.18 9.59 14.09
N ARG A 172 -13.89 8.34 14.47
CA ARG A 172 -14.88 7.24 14.50
C ARG A 172 -15.39 6.92 15.89
N GLN A 173 -14.70 7.38 16.93
CA GLN A 173 -14.97 7.07 18.34
C GLN A 173 -14.92 5.57 18.68
N THR A 174 -14.24 4.78 17.86
CA THR A 174 -14.03 3.34 18.03
C THR A 174 -12.59 3.04 18.42
N ALA A 175 -12.35 1.87 19.02
CA ALA A 175 -11.01 1.39 19.26
C ALA A 175 -10.37 1.01 17.92
N SER A 176 -9.23 1.60 17.59
CA SER A 176 -8.56 1.42 16.30
C SER A 176 -7.04 1.33 16.46
N ILE A 177 -6.41 0.71 15.49
CA ILE A 177 -4.94 0.75 15.28
C ILE A 177 -4.64 1.51 13.99
N GLY A 178 -3.48 2.12 13.91
CA GLY A 178 -2.93 2.62 12.66
C GLY A 178 -2.23 1.50 11.91
N VAL A 179 -2.41 1.45 10.59
CA VAL A 179 -1.57 0.67 9.68
C VAL A 179 -0.85 1.65 8.78
N TYR A 180 0.47 1.73 8.94
CA TYR A 180 1.30 2.62 8.15
C TYR A 180 1.86 1.86 6.97
N SER A 181 1.55 2.32 5.75
CA SER A 181 1.87 1.62 4.51
C SER A 181 2.78 2.46 3.64
N HIS A 182 3.70 1.80 2.95
CA HIS A 182 4.58 2.38 1.95
C HIS A 182 4.23 1.80 0.58
N VAL A 183 3.91 2.67 -0.36
CA VAL A 183 3.47 2.32 -1.71
C VAL A 183 4.45 2.86 -2.71
N ARG A 184 4.90 2.03 -3.65
CA ARG A 184 5.72 2.50 -4.79
C ARG A 184 4.88 3.34 -5.74
N ASP A 185 5.49 4.32 -6.38
CA ASP A 185 4.88 5.12 -7.44
C ASP A 185 4.43 4.23 -8.65
N ARG A 186 5.10 3.10 -8.84
CA ARG A 186 4.72 2.06 -9.80
C ARG A 186 3.70 1.07 -9.27
N TRP A 187 2.90 1.47 -8.27
CA TRP A 187 1.94 0.63 -7.58
C TRP A 187 2.56 -0.58 -6.86
N GLY A 188 2.10 -0.83 -5.71
CA GLY A 188 2.51 -1.97 -4.89
C GLY A 188 2.97 -1.55 -3.50
N ILE A 189 2.32 -2.10 -2.49
CA ILE A 189 2.69 -1.94 -1.09
C ILE A 189 3.92 -2.80 -0.84
N PHE A 190 5.05 -2.18 -0.52
CA PHE A 190 6.28 -2.90 -0.23
C PHE A 190 6.60 -3.02 1.26
N HIS A 191 5.98 -2.20 2.08
CA HIS A 191 6.06 -2.28 3.54
C HIS A 191 4.76 -1.83 4.16
N ALA A 192 4.32 -2.54 5.20
CA ALA A 192 3.20 -2.14 6.02
C ALA A 192 3.47 -2.59 7.46
N GLN A 193 3.14 -1.74 8.43
CA GLN A 193 3.32 -2.06 9.84
C GLN A 193 2.20 -1.48 10.69
N PRO A 194 1.78 -2.17 11.76
CA PRO A 194 0.87 -1.61 12.72
C PRO A 194 1.58 -0.54 13.55
N ILE A 195 0.93 0.58 13.78
CA ILE A 195 1.39 1.64 14.66
C ILE A 195 0.29 2.02 15.64
N VAL A 196 0.69 2.60 16.76
CA VAL A 196 -0.27 3.18 17.69
C VAL A 196 -0.93 4.39 17.05
N LEU A 197 -2.26 4.38 16.98
CA LEU A 197 -3.01 5.51 16.47
C LEU A 197 -2.67 6.76 17.30
N ASN A 198 -2.54 7.91 16.71
CA ASN A 198 -2.21 9.19 17.33
C ASN A 198 -0.72 9.38 17.72
N GLU A 199 0.17 8.43 17.44
CA GLU A 199 1.62 8.67 17.53
C GLU A 199 2.17 9.35 16.28
N ARG A 200 3.36 9.93 16.41
CA ARG A 200 4.02 10.58 15.27
C ARG A 200 4.50 9.54 14.26
N GLN A 201 4.15 9.75 13.02
CA GLN A 201 4.36 8.79 11.93
C GLN A 201 5.76 8.84 11.32
N ALA A 202 6.54 9.89 11.61
CA ALA A 202 7.85 10.12 11.02
C ALA A 202 8.83 8.94 11.19
N GLY A 203 8.81 8.28 12.36
CA GLY A 203 9.62 7.08 12.62
C GLY A 203 9.23 5.91 11.72
N ALA A 204 7.93 5.65 11.59
CA ALA A 204 7.42 4.59 10.72
C ALA A 204 7.70 4.86 9.23
N ALA A 205 7.64 6.13 8.82
CA ALA A 205 7.99 6.54 7.46
C ALA A 205 9.45 6.20 7.12
N ILE A 206 10.38 6.50 8.03
CA ILE A 206 11.81 6.21 7.86
C ILE A 206 12.05 4.69 7.91
N GLU A 207 11.48 4.01 8.90
CA GLU A 207 11.67 2.57 9.11
C GLU A 207 11.30 1.76 7.86
N GLY A 208 10.16 2.05 7.23
CA GLY A 208 9.72 1.33 6.04
C GLY A 208 10.67 1.46 4.86
N VAL A 209 11.34 2.59 4.70
CA VAL A 209 12.37 2.78 3.67
C VAL A 209 13.65 2.03 4.03
N VAL A 210 14.13 2.17 5.27
CA VAL A 210 15.42 1.59 5.72
C VAL A 210 15.38 0.06 5.74
N ARG A 211 14.23 -0.54 6.03
CA ARG A 211 14.07 -2.00 6.05
C ARG A 211 14.08 -2.65 4.66
N GLN A 212 14.10 -1.85 3.59
CA GLN A 212 14.08 -2.39 2.23
C GLN A 212 15.49 -2.63 1.70
N GLU A 213 15.82 -3.89 1.43
CA GLU A 213 17.08 -4.28 0.78
C GLU A 213 17.02 -4.21 -0.76
N ARG A 214 15.81 -4.26 -1.32
CA ARG A 214 15.58 -4.43 -2.77
C ARG A 214 14.85 -3.27 -3.44
N VAL A 215 14.45 -2.28 -2.67
CA VAL A 215 13.74 -1.10 -3.17
C VAL A 215 14.59 0.12 -2.91
N GLU A 216 15.17 0.65 -3.96
CA GLU A 216 15.85 1.94 -3.88
C GLU A 216 14.80 3.06 -3.90
N VAL A 217 14.59 3.70 -2.74
CA VAL A 217 13.70 4.86 -2.60
C VAL A 217 14.57 6.09 -2.41
N SER A 218 14.58 6.97 -3.39
CA SER A 218 15.28 8.27 -3.30
C SER A 218 14.38 9.38 -2.80
N GLN A 219 13.07 9.27 -3.03
CA GLN A 219 12.06 10.25 -2.61
C GLN A 219 10.87 9.54 -1.97
N LEU A 220 10.45 10.02 -0.80
CA LEU A 220 9.29 9.53 -0.08
C LEU A 220 8.27 10.64 0.11
N ALA A 221 7.16 10.58 -0.59
CA ALA A 221 6.03 11.47 -0.38
C ALA A 221 5.32 11.11 0.94
N VAL A 222 5.13 12.09 1.80
CA VAL A 222 4.45 11.94 3.09
C VAL A 222 3.42 13.06 3.26
N ASP A 223 2.43 12.83 4.11
CA ASP A 223 1.52 13.89 4.54
C ASP A 223 2.20 14.83 5.56
N THR A 224 1.46 15.82 6.04
CA THR A 224 1.97 16.76 7.05
C THR A 224 2.30 16.11 8.41
N HIS A 225 1.73 14.94 8.72
CA HIS A 225 2.03 14.20 9.96
C HIS A 225 3.36 13.46 9.90
N GLY A 226 3.86 13.16 8.70
CA GLY A 226 5.18 12.60 8.47
C GLY A 226 6.32 13.64 8.52
N TYR A 227 5.99 14.95 8.56
CA TYR A 227 6.96 16.02 8.61
C TYR A 227 7.43 16.33 10.03
N THR A 228 8.72 16.27 10.26
CA THR A 228 9.42 16.85 11.41
C THR A 228 10.84 17.21 10.98
N ASP A 229 11.43 18.25 11.59
CA ASP A 229 12.82 18.65 11.28
C ASP A 229 13.80 17.48 11.50
N PHE A 230 13.58 16.71 12.56
CA PHE A 230 14.37 15.52 12.84
C PHE A 230 14.25 14.48 11.72
N ALA A 231 13.03 14.18 11.25
CA ALA A 231 12.83 13.23 10.19
C ALA A 231 13.48 13.67 8.88
N MET A 232 13.38 14.95 8.54
CA MET A 232 14.03 15.54 7.37
C MET A 232 15.56 15.40 7.42
N ALA A 233 16.16 15.71 8.57
CA ALA A 233 17.59 15.61 8.76
C ALA A 233 18.06 14.14 8.72
N LEU A 234 17.39 13.25 9.45
CA LEU A 234 17.73 11.83 9.52
C LEU A 234 17.61 11.14 8.17
N SER A 235 16.51 11.38 7.43
CA SER A 235 16.32 10.79 6.10
C SER A 235 17.42 11.20 5.12
N ARG A 236 17.87 12.46 5.17
CA ARG A 236 19.01 12.92 4.36
C ARG A 236 20.29 12.19 4.69
N LEU A 237 20.56 11.93 5.97
CA LEU A 237 21.72 11.15 6.40
C LEU A 237 21.62 9.68 5.93
N LEU A 238 20.40 9.15 5.81
CA LEU A 238 20.11 7.80 5.31
C LEU A 238 20.06 7.71 3.78
N GLY A 239 20.23 8.82 3.06
CA GLY A 239 20.34 8.84 1.60
C GLY A 239 19.06 9.03 0.82
N PHE A 240 17.96 9.39 1.46
CA PHE A 240 16.69 9.68 0.76
C PHE A 240 16.05 11.00 1.20
N HIS A 241 15.10 11.51 0.44
CA HIS A 241 14.44 12.79 0.67
C HIS A 241 12.96 12.60 0.98
N PRO A 242 12.47 12.92 2.19
CA PRO A 242 11.05 13.06 2.44
C PRO A 242 10.52 14.29 1.68
N CYS A 243 9.38 14.12 1.05
CA CYS A 243 8.67 15.15 0.29
C CYS A 243 7.31 15.38 0.96
N PRO A 244 7.23 16.19 2.02
CA PRO A 244 5.98 16.41 2.73
C PRO A 244 5.01 17.23 1.87
N ARG A 245 3.73 16.89 1.94
CA ARG A 245 2.68 17.75 1.42
C ARG A 245 2.52 18.92 2.38
N LEU A 246 2.94 20.09 1.96
CA LEU A 246 2.69 21.34 2.68
C LEU A 246 1.23 21.77 2.44
N ARG A 247 0.58 22.27 3.50
CA ARG A 247 -0.77 22.85 3.45
C ARG A 247 -0.69 24.35 3.58
#